data_93ea4afc902af7bcdf6d7ce8fd9afbde
#
_entry.id   93ea4afc902af7bcdf6d7ce8fd9afbde
#
_cell.length_a   1.000
_cell.length_b   1.000
_cell.length_c   1.000
_cell.angle_alpha   90.00
_cell.angle_beta   90.00
_cell.angle_gamma   90.00
#
_symmetry.space_group_name_H-M   'P 1'
#
loop_
_entity.id
_entity.type
_entity.pdbx_description
1 polymer ?
#
loop_
_entity_poly.entity_id
_entity_poly.type
_entity_poly.pdbx_seq_one_letter_code
_entity_poly.pdbx_strand_id
1 'polypeptide(L)' 'MIDKTAIIDPKAKISKNVKIGPYTVIGPNVEIDEETEIQSHVNITGNTKIGKKK' A
#
# COMPACT_ATOMS: atom_id res chain seq x y z
N MET A 1 6.91 3.61 6.10
CA MET A 1 7.03 4.95 5.53
C MET A 1 6.37 5.01 4.16
N ILE A 2 5.61 6.04 3.94
CA ILE A 2 4.85 6.18 2.72
C ILE A 2 5.41 7.37 1.94
N ASP A 3 5.78 7.12 0.69
CA ASP A 3 6.29 8.20 -0.15
C ASP A 3 5.17 9.20 -0.44
N LYS A 4 5.52 10.47 -0.44
CA LYS A 4 4.51 11.52 -0.61
C LYS A 4 3.89 11.51 -2.00
N THR A 5 4.51 10.87 -2.97
CA THR A 5 3.93 10.75 -4.31
C THR A 5 3.00 9.57 -4.43
N ALA A 6 2.92 8.72 -3.42
CA ALA A 6 1.99 7.61 -3.44
C ALA A 6 0.56 8.10 -3.24
N ILE A 7 -0.35 7.50 -3.97
CA ILE A 7 -1.76 7.86 -3.88
C ILE A 7 -2.49 6.73 -3.19
N ILE A 8 -3.01 7.01 -2.00
CA ILE A 8 -3.65 5.98 -1.20
C ILE A 8 -5.09 6.39 -0.93
N ASP A 9 -5.99 5.53 -1.32
CA ASP A 9 -7.41 5.80 -1.09
C ASP A 9 -7.69 5.82 0.41
N PRO A 10 -8.48 6.77 0.89
CA PRO A 10 -8.79 6.84 2.32
C PRO A 10 -9.48 5.59 2.87
N LYS A 11 -10.05 4.77 2.02
CA LYS A 11 -10.66 3.53 2.47
C LYS A 11 -9.70 2.37 2.52
N ALA A 12 -8.46 2.57 2.10
CA ALA A 12 -7.45 1.53 2.21
C ALA A 12 -7.00 1.39 3.65
N LYS A 13 -6.70 0.17 4.05
CA LYS A 13 -6.23 -0.10 5.41
C LYS A 13 -4.75 -0.42 5.37
N ILE A 14 -3.97 0.47 5.93
CA ILE A 14 -2.53 0.34 5.94
C ILE A 14 -2.07 0.10 7.36
N SER A 15 -1.44 -1.03 7.59
CA SER A 15 -0.93 -1.35 8.92
C SER A 15 0.34 -0.56 9.19
N LYS A 16 0.85 -0.66 10.41
CA LYS A 16 2.05 0.08 10.77
C LYS A 16 3.28 -0.52 10.11
N ASN A 17 4.32 0.30 10.00
CA ASN A 17 5.61 -0.12 9.45
C ASN A 17 5.52 -0.57 8.00
N VAL A 18 4.50 -0.12 7.29
CA VAL A 18 4.39 -0.38 5.87
C VAL A 18 5.21 0.67 5.12
N LYS A 19 5.96 0.21 4.13
CA LYS A 19 6.74 1.10 3.27
C LYS A 19 6.13 1.11 1.89
N ILE A 20 5.81 2.29 1.40
CA ILE A 20 5.19 2.44 0.08
C ILE A 20 6.06 3.36 -0.75
N GLY A 21 6.51 2.85 -1.90
CA GLY A 21 7.39 3.60 -2.77
C GLY A 21 6.68 4.67 -3.58
N PRO A 22 7.45 5.43 -4.36
CA PRO A 22 6.88 6.55 -5.13
C PRO A 22 5.97 6.07 -6.25
N TYR A 23 5.01 6.92 -6.58
CA TYR A 23 4.08 6.69 -7.69
C TYR A 23 3.28 5.40 -7.55
N THR A 24 3.10 4.94 -6.33
CA THR A 24 2.27 3.77 -6.05
C THR A 24 0.83 4.22 -5.88
N VAL A 25 -0.09 3.47 -6.44
CA VAL A 25 -1.52 3.77 -6.31
C VAL A 25 -2.19 2.65 -5.55
N ILE A 26 -2.81 3.00 -4.44
CA ILE A 26 -3.55 2.05 -3.60
C ILE A 26 -5.03 2.42 -3.65
N GLY A 27 -5.84 1.52 -4.17
CA GLY A 27 -7.26 1.77 -4.31
C GLY A 27 -8.04 1.48 -3.03
N PRO A 28 -9.36 1.62 -3.11
CA PRO A 28 -10.22 1.36 -1.96
C PRO A 28 -10.28 -0.13 -1.65
N ASN A 29 -10.57 -0.46 -0.39
CA ASN A 29 -10.73 -1.84 0.05
C ASN A 29 -9.45 -2.66 -0.09
N VAL A 30 -8.31 -2.00 -0.10
CA VAL A 30 -7.02 -2.67 -0.09
C VAL A 30 -6.54 -2.73 1.35
N GLU A 31 -6.08 -3.92 1.78
CA GLU A 31 -5.53 -4.10 3.11
C GLU A 31 -4.08 -4.50 2.98
N ILE A 32 -3.20 -3.78 3.65
CA ILE A 32 -1.78 -4.08 3.64
C ILE A 32 -1.35 -4.41 5.05
N ASP A 33 -0.83 -5.60 5.23
CA ASP A 33 -0.40 -6.09 6.53
C ASP A 33 0.87 -5.37 6.97
N GLU A 34 1.19 -5.47 8.25
CA GLU A 34 2.34 -4.74 8.79
C GLU A 34 3.64 -5.23 8.20
N GLU A 35 4.61 -4.33 8.15
CA GLU A 35 5.95 -4.58 7.66
C GLU A 35 6.00 -5.00 6.19
N THR A 36 4.97 -4.65 5.45
CA THR A 36 4.96 -4.89 4.01
C THR A 36 5.68 -3.76 3.30
N GLU A 37 6.45 -4.11 2.29
CA GLU A 37 7.15 -3.10 1.48
C GLU A 37 6.59 -3.12 0.07
N ILE A 38 6.07 -1.98 -0.36
CA ILE A 38 5.55 -1.78 -1.70
C ILE A 38 6.58 -0.99 -2.49
N GLN A 39 6.99 -1.52 -3.62
CA GLN A 39 7.98 -0.83 -4.45
C GLN A 39 7.31 0.27 -5.27
N SER A 40 8.11 0.94 -6.06
CA SER A 40 7.59 2.07 -6.85
C SER A 40 6.71 1.61 -7.99
N HIS A 41 5.80 2.49 -8.40
CA HIS A 41 4.97 2.30 -9.58
C HIS A 41 4.07 1.07 -9.47
N VAL A 42 3.64 0.73 -8.26
CA VAL A 42 2.74 -0.40 -8.05
C VAL A 42 1.31 0.11 -8.05
N ASN A 43 0.45 -0.60 -8.75
CA ASN A 43 -0.96 -0.25 -8.82
C ASN A 43 -1.78 -1.37 -8.21
N ILE A 44 -2.38 -1.10 -7.06
CA ILE A 44 -3.17 -2.09 -6.33
C ILE A 44 -4.60 -1.57 -6.21
N THR A 45 -5.53 -2.31 -6.78
CA THR A 45 -6.94 -1.87 -6.76
C THR A 45 -7.84 -3.03 -6.38
N GLY A 46 -9.05 -2.67 -5.97
CA GLY A 46 -10.06 -3.66 -5.65
C GLY A 46 -9.84 -4.30 -4.30
N ASN A 47 -10.53 -5.38 -4.05
CA ASN A 47 -10.49 -6.07 -2.76
C ASN A 47 -9.22 -6.90 -2.66
N THR A 48 -8.11 -6.25 -2.39
CA THR A 48 -6.82 -6.90 -2.34
C THR A 48 -6.27 -6.87 -0.93
N LYS A 49 -5.76 -7.99 -0.50
CA LYS A 49 -5.11 -8.09 0.79
C LYS A 49 -3.67 -8.51 0.58
N ILE A 50 -2.76 -7.72 1.08
CA ILE A 50 -1.33 -7.98 0.94
C ILE A 50 -0.77 -8.39 2.28
N GLY A 51 -0.17 -9.56 2.31
CA GLY A 51 0.44 -10.05 3.53
C GLY A 51 1.82 -9.47 3.74
N LYS A 52 2.47 -9.96 4.78
CA LYS A 52 3.79 -9.48 5.12
C LYS A 52 4.76 -9.75 4.00
N LYS A 53 5.72 -8.87 3.89
CA LYS A 53 6.77 -9.05 2.91
C LYS A 53 7.63 -10.26 3.23
N LYS A 54 7.99 -10.97 2.23
CA LYS A 54 8.89 -12.10 2.37
C LYS A 54 10.32 -11.72 2.05
#